data_78a2cd181c8cd6261256ae0ec9e12648
#
_entry.id   78a2cd181c8cd6261256ae0ec9e12648
#
_cell.length_a   1.000
_cell.length_b   1.000
_cell.length_c   1.000
_cell.angle_alpha   90.00
_cell.angle_beta   90.00
_cell.angle_gamma   90.00
#
_symmetry.space_group_name_H-M   'P 1'
#
loop_
_entity.id
_entity.type
_entity.pdbx_description
1 polymer ?
#
loop_
_entity_poly.entity_id
_entity_poly.type
_entity_poly.pdbx_seq_one_letter_code
_entity_poly.pdbx_strand_id
1 'polypeptide(L)'
;MDKMKPLVIGDLVIEKPVIQGGMGVGISLSSLAGAVAKVGGLGIISTAQIGFREPDFKENPLKANLRAIGSELKKAREIAPKGAIGFNIMVATRNYEEYVKTAVKAGADIIISGAGLPVSLPEYVREAEGKAGDPAARLNTKLAPIVSSLKSVSVICKLWERKYQTTPDLVVIEGPLAGGHLGFSREQLTELEADTTDTAHSFHKEAYEVEIRSIIDFVKKLGEKYGKMIPVVVAGGIYTHEDVLRQLELGADGVQVATRFVTTEECDAPEDYKQAYIQAKQEDIVITKSPVGMPGRAIRNAFLKQVEAERKPPKHCYQCLERCDRAKIPYCITDALVQAAEGHLDQALLFCGSNAYRAERIETVQEVMDDLVFGI
;
A
#
# COMPACT_ATOMS: atom_id res chain seq x y z
N MET A 1 -10.39 29.13 1.35
CA MET A 1 -9.80 27.95 0.68
C MET A 1 -10.93 27.07 0.17
N ASP A 2 -10.96 26.76 -1.11
CA ASP A 2 -11.96 25.84 -1.64
C ASP A 2 -11.71 24.45 -1.04
N LYS A 3 -12.77 23.88 -0.49
CA LYS A 3 -12.72 22.55 0.14
C LYS A 3 -12.41 21.50 -0.95
N MET A 4 -11.40 20.65 -0.75
CA MET A 4 -11.14 19.54 -1.65
C MET A 4 -12.41 18.69 -1.83
N LYS A 5 -12.66 18.21 -3.06
CA LYS A 5 -13.83 17.38 -3.35
C LYS A 5 -13.67 16.00 -2.68
N PRO A 6 -14.73 15.42 -2.14
CA PRO A 6 -14.70 14.04 -1.65
C PRO A 6 -14.28 13.06 -2.75
N LEU A 7 -13.54 12.01 -2.40
CA LEU A 7 -13.26 10.90 -3.27
C LEU A 7 -14.47 9.93 -3.25
N VAL A 8 -15.08 9.72 -4.42
CA VAL A 8 -16.29 8.91 -4.57
C VAL A 8 -15.97 7.62 -5.32
N ILE A 9 -16.12 6.48 -4.67
CA ILE A 9 -15.83 5.14 -5.22
C ILE A 9 -17.15 4.35 -5.28
N GLY A 10 -17.93 4.56 -6.33
CA GLY A 10 -19.29 4.05 -6.41
C GLY A 10 -20.21 4.67 -5.35
N ASP A 11 -20.65 3.88 -4.37
CA ASP A 11 -21.44 4.32 -3.22
C ASP A 11 -20.60 4.60 -1.96
N LEU A 12 -19.30 4.35 -2.00
CA LEU A 12 -18.37 4.67 -0.92
C LEU A 12 -17.86 6.11 -1.09
N VAL A 13 -18.12 6.96 -0.10
CA VAL A 13 -17.71 8.38 -0.10
C VAL A 13 -16.66 8.59 0.97
N ILE A 14 -15.49 9.10 0.56
CA ILE A 14 -14.37 9.47 1.42
C ILE A 14 -14.33 10.99 1.49
N GLU A 15 -14.62 11.57 2.64
CA GLU A 15 -14.79 13.02 2.80
C GLU A 15 -13.52 13.83 2.50
N LYS A 16 -12.37 13.32 2.95
CA LYS A 16 -11.04 13.85 2.65
C LYS A 16 -10.37 12.90 1.63
N PRO A 17 -9.98 13.36 0.42
CA PRO A 17 -9.54 12.51 -0.66
C PRO A 17 -8.13 11.93 -0.44
N VAL A 18 -7.89 11.40 0.75
CA VAL A 18 -6.63 10.81 1.20
C VAL A 18 -6.85 9.36 1.62
N ILE A 19 -6.10 8.46 1.02
CA ILE A 19 -6.02 7.06 1.39
C ILE A 19 -4.72 6.88 2.19
N GLN A 20 -4.80 6.34 3.39
CA GLN A 20 -3.60 5.86 4.07
C GLN A 20 -3.19 4.53 3.46
N GLY A 21 -2.03 4.48 2.82
CA GLY A 21 -1.52 3.28 2.15
C GLY A 21 -1.18 2.15 3.13
N GLY A 22 -1.52 0.91 2.75
CA GLY A 22 -1.22 -0.27 3.58
C GLY A 22 0.26 -0.52 3.75
N MET A 23 0.72 -0.68 4.97
CA MET A 23 2.12 -0.91 5.34
C MET A 23 2.25 -2.14 6.24
N GLY A 24 2.93 -3.17 5.73
CA GLY A 24 3.23 -4.40 6.49
C GLY A 24 4.72 -4.48 6.83
N VAL A 25 5.08 -5.26 7.79
CA VAL A 25 4.29 -6.06 8.76
C VAL A 25 4.03 -5.20 9.99
N GLY A 26 2.76 -5.16 10.46
CA GLY A 26 2.47 -4.56 11.76
C GLY A 26 2.52 -3.03 11.83
N ILE A 27 2.67 -2.32 10.71
CA ILE A 27 2.79 -0.85 10.66
C ILE A 27 1.42 -0.19 10.50
N SER A 28 0.56 -0.70 9.59
CA SER A 28 -0.83 -0.26 9.48
C SER A 28 -1.77 -1.40 9.83
N LEU A 29 -2.27 -1.38 11.05
CA LEU A 29 -3.28 -2.28 11.58
C LEU A 29 -4.53 -1.48 11.96
N SER A 30 -5.24 -1.93 12.98
CA SER A 30 -6.52 -1.35 13.40
C SER A 30 -6.43 0.06 13.93
N SER A 31 -5.35 0.40 14.67
CA SER A 31 -5.22 1.72 15.29
C SER A 31 -5.05 2.80 14.22
N LEU A 32 -4.05 2.67 13.34
CA LEU A 32 -3.82 3.64 12.27
C LEU A 32 -5.00 3.72 11.29
N ALA A 33 -5.44 2.57 10.77
CA ALA A 33 -6.52 2.55 9.79
C ALA A 33 -7.83 3.10 10.37
N GLY A 34 -8.15 2.76 11.63
CA GLY A 34 -9.30 3.30 12.35
C GLY A 34 -9.21 4.80 12.57
N ALA A 35 -8.05 5.32 12.97
CA ALA A 35 -7.84 6.74 13.18
C ALA A 35 -8.02 7.55 11.89
N VAL A 36 -7.43 7.10 10.77
CA VAL A 36 -7.59 7.74 9.46
C VAL A 36 -9.05 7.73 9.01
N ALA A 37 -9.73 6.60 9.16
CA ALA A 37 -11.14 6.47 8.81
C ALA A 37 -12.04 7.37 9.68
N LYS A 38 -11.70 7.56 10.96
CA LYS A 38 -12.42 8.43 11.90
C LYS A 38 -12.36 9.91 11.52
N VAL A 39 -11.24 10.34 10.92
CA VAL A 39 -11.06 11.76 10.52
C VAL A 39 -11.45 12.03 9.07
N GLY A 40 -12.12 11.07 8.40
CA GLY A 40 -12.72 11.23 7.08
C GLY A 40 -11.85 10.80 5.89
N GLY A 41 -10.70 10.14 6.12
CA GLY A 41 -9.90 9.47 5.10
C GLY A 41 -10.33 8.03 4.88
N LEU A 42 -9.60 7.31 4.02
CA LEU A 42 -9.74 5.85 3.84
C LEU A 42 -8.59 5.14 4.56
N GLY A 43 -8.90 4.41 5.63
CA GLY A 43 -7.93 3.63 6.40
C GLY A 43 -7.68 2.26 5.77
N ILE A 44 -6.41 1.87 5.60
CA ILE A 44 -6.05 0.59 4.98
C ILE A 44 -5.20 -0.26 5.93
N ILE A 45 -5.71 -1.43 6.26
CA ILE A 45 -5.01 -2.46 7.01
C ILE A 45 -4.17 -3.30 6.05
N SER A 46 -2.89 -3.54 6.37
CA SER A 46 -2.04 -4.45 5.59
C SER A 46 -2.20 -5.89 6.06
N THR A 47 -2.46 -6.82 5.12
CA THR A 47 -2.55 -8.26 5.43
C THR A 47 -1.19 -8.95 5.50
N ALA A 48 -0.09 -8.26 5.16
CA ALA A 48 1.25 -8.86 5.16
C ALA A 48 1.61 -9.37 6.56
N GLN A 49 1.55 -10.68 6.75
CA GLN A 49 1.81 -11.36 8.02
C GLN A 49 1.09 -10.72 9.23
N ILE A 50 -0.14 -10.30 9.01
CA ILE A 50 -0.97 -9.57 9.97
C ILE A 50 -1.14 -10.30 11.31
N GLY A 51 -1.05 -11.63 11.31
CA GLY A 51 -1.15 -12.48 12.50
C GLY A 51 0.17 -12.67 13.26
N PHE A 52 1.21 -11.86 13.00
CA PHE A 52 2.54 -12.05 13.61
C PHE A 52 2.53 -12.02 15.15
N ARG A 53 1.53 -11.37 15.77
CA ARG A 53 1.34 -11.33 17.22
C ARG A 53 0.54 -12.52 17.77
N GLU A 54 -0.03 -13.37 16.90
CA GLU A 54 -0.79 -14.55 17.32
C GLU A 54 0.16 -15.63 17.90
N PRO A 55 -0.23 -16.33 18.96
CA PRO A 55 0.67 -17.25 19.67
C PRO A 55 1.12 -18.44 18.83
N ASP A 56 0.31 -18.85 17.84
CA ASP A 56 0.59 -19.96 16.93
C ASP A 56 1.11 -19.49 15.53
N PHE A 57 1.53 -18.24 15.40
CA PHE A 57 1.97 -17.68 14.11
C PHE A 57 3.15 -18.44 13.49
N LYS A 58 4.11 -18.88 14.30
CA LYS A 58 5.29 -19.61 13.79
C LYS A 58 4.93 -21.00 13.26
N GLU A 59 4.00 -21.67 13.92
CA GLU A 59 3.55 -23.04 13.58
C GLU A 59 2.50 -23.02 12.46
N ASN A 60 1.58 -22.06 12.47
CA ASN A 60 0.44 -21.95 11.55
C ASN A 60 0.22 -20.52 11.03
N PRO A 61 1.17 -19.94 10.26
CA PRO A 61 1.10 -18.56 9.83
C PRO A 61 -0.18 -18.21 9.06
N LEU A 62 -0.67 -19.10 8.20
CA LEU A 62 -1.92 -18.88 7.48
C LEU A 62 -3.10 -18.72 8.44
N LYS A 63 -3.27 -19.65 9.36
CA LYS A 63 -4.39 -19.65 10.32
C LYS A 63 -4.38 -18.42 11.22
N ALA A 64 -3.20 -18.04 11.70
CA ALA A 64 -2.96 -16.82 12.47
C ALA A 64 -3.35 -15.57 11.67
N ASN A 65 -2.89 -15.46 10.42
CA ASN A 65 -3.21 -14.34 9.55
C ASN A 65 -4.71 -14.22 9.25
N LEU A 66 -5.39 -15.32 8.96
CA LEU A 66 -6.83 -15.29 8.68
C LEU A 66 -7.67 -14.85 9.90
N ARG A 67 -7.29 -15.28 11.12
CA ARG A 67 -7.93 -14.80 12.36
C ARG A 67 -7.68 -13.29 12.57
N ALA A 68 -6.44 -12.87 12.38
CA ALA A 68 -6.05 -11.48 12.59
C ALA A 68 -6.74 -10.51 11.63
N ILE A 69 -7.01 -10.90 10.36
CA ILE A 69 -7.79 -10.08 9.41
C ILE A 69 -9.14 -9.68 10.03
N GLY A 70 -9.90 -10.64 10.54
CA GLY A 70 -11.20 -10.35 11.15
C GLY A 70 -11.10 -9.53 12.44
N SER A 71 -10.13 -9.85 13.30
CA SER A 71 -9.96 -9.15 14.57
C SER A 71 -9.48 -7.71 14.39
N GLU A 72 -8.56 -7.45 13.48
CA GLU A 72 -8.06 -6.10 13.19
C GLU A 72 -9.15 -5.22 12.54
N LEU A 73 -9.93 -5.74 11.61
CA LEU A 73 -11.05 -4.97 11.05
C LEU A 73 -12.09 -4.63 12.12
N LYS A 74 -12.43 -5.58 12.99
CA LYS A 74 -13.36 -5.34 14.10
C LYS A 74 -12.89 -4.21 15.01
N LYS A 75 -11.63 -4.23 15.45
CA LYS A 75 -11.03 -3.17 16.28
C LYS A 75 -11.04 -1.81 15.56
N ALA A 76 -10.70 -1.77 14.27
CA ALA A 76 -10.73 -0.54 13.48
C ALA A 76 -12.15 0.02 13.36
N ARG A 77 -13.18 -0.83 13.23
CA ARG A 77 -14.59 -0.44 13.26
C ARG A 77 -15.05 0.09 14.63
N GLU A 78 -14.47 -0.38 15.72
CA GLU A 78 -14.73 0.18 17.05
C GLU A 78 -14.23 1.63 17.17
N ILE A 79 -13.10 1.96 16.51
CA ILE A 79 -12.54 3.33 16.44
C ILE A 79 -13.37 4.21 15.49
N ALA A 80 -13.74 3.68 14.33
CA ALA A 80 -14.48 4.39 13.27
C ALA A 80 -15.67 3.57 12.76
N PRO A 81 -16.80 3.55 13.50
CA PRO A 81 -17.96 2.70 13.15
C PRO A 81 -18.58 2.99 11.78
N LYS A 82 -18.45 4.22 11.28
CA LYS A 82 -18.96 4.66 9.98
C LYS A 82 -17.84 5.02 8.99
N GLY A 83 -16.59 4.90 9.39
CA GLY A 83 -15.44 5.24 8.57
C GLY A 83 -15.19 4.19 7.48
N ALA A 84 -14.59 4.60 6.39
CA ALA A 84 -14.19 3.69 5.31
C ALA A 84 -12.89 2.95 5.66
N ILE A 85 -12.93 1.61 5.65
CA ILE A 85 -11.80 0.76 6.01
C ILE A 85 -11.64 -0.38 5.01
N GLY A 86 -10.44 -0.51 4.45
CA GLY A 86 -10.11 -1.57 3.51
C GLY A 86 -8.85 -2.34 3.88
N PHE A 87 -8.45 -3.22 2.98
CA PHE A 87 -7.21 -3.98 3.10
C PHE A 87 -6.30 -3.80 1.90
N ASN A 88 -5.00 -3.73 2.18
CA ASN A 88 -3.97 -3.94 1.18
C ASN A 88 -3.58 -5.41 1.18
N ILE A 89 -3.68 -6.08 0.02
CA ILE A 89 -3.36 -7.50 -0.16
C ILE A 89 -2.42 -7.67 -1.35
N MET A 90 -1.22 -8.16 -1.11
CA MET A 90 -0.22 -8.38 -2.15
C MET A 90 -0.52 -9.66 -2.93
N VAL A 91 -0.56 -9.57 -4.28
CA VAL A 91 -0.74 -10.72 -5.19
C VAL A 91 0.37 -11.77 -5.01
N ALA A 92 1.58 -11.33 -4.70
CA ALA A 92 2.73 -12.21 -4.50
C ALA A 92 2.65 -13.11 -3.25
N THR A 93 1.66 -12.91 -2.37
CA THR A 93 1.47 -13.77 -1.19
C THR A 93 0.92 -15.13 -1.58
N ARG A 94 1.42 -16.20 -0.94
CA ARG A 94 1.07 -17.59 -1.25
C ARG A 94 -0.43 -17.88 -1.14
N ASN A 95 -1.08 -17.28 -0.17
CA ASN A 95 -2.49 -17.53 0.12
C ASN A 95 -3.35 -16.29 -0.21
N TYR A 96 -3.09 -15.67 -1.37
CA TYR A 96 -3.77 -14.46 -1.82
C TYR A 96 -5.28 -14.60 -1.83
N GLU A 97 -5.80 -15.71 -2.36
CA GLU A 97 -7.23 -16.02 -2.42
C GLU A 97 -7.88 -16.03 -1.04
N GLU A 98 -7.28 -16.76 -0.10
CA GLU A 98 -7.80 -16.90 1.27
C GLU A 98 -7.81 -15.56 1.99
N TYR A 99 -6.80 -14.72 1.79
CA TYR A 99 -6.74 -13.37 2.38
C TYR A 99 -7.83 -12.48 1.82
N VAL A 100 -8.03 -12.46 0.49
CA VAL A 100 -9.11 -11.69 -0.14
C VAL A 100 -10.47 -12.15 0.38
N LYS A 101 -10.75 -13.45 0.33
CA LYS A 101 -12.04 -14.00 0.77
C LYS A 101 -12.31 -13.73 2.25
N THR A 102 -11.29 -13.80 3.09
CA THR A 102 -11.43 -13.53 4.52
C THR A 102 -11.69 -12.05 4.79
N ALA A 103 -10.98 -11.14 4.13
CA ALA A 103 -11.18 -9.70 4.26
C ALA A 103 -12.60 -9.28 3.82
N VAL A 104 -13.07 -9.82 2.69
CA VAL A 104 -14.43 -9.58 2.18
C VAL A 104 -15.50 -10.09 3.17
N LYS A 105 -15.37 -11.33 3.66
CA LYS A 105 -16.29 -11.92 4.64
C LYS A 105 -16.29 -11.17 5.97
N ALA A 106 -15.16 -10.56 6.34
CA ALA A 106 -15.06 -9.71 7.52
C ALA A 106 -15.77 -8.35 7.35
N GLY A 107 -16.11 -7.95 6.11
CA GLY A 107 -16.83 -6.71 5.81
C GLY A 107 -15.91 -5.55 5.42
N ALA A 108 -14.84 -5.82 4.68
CA ALA A 108 -13.99 -4.79 4.08
C ALA A 108 -14.76 -3.94 3.07
N ASP A 109 -14.61 -2.62 3.10
CA ASP A 109 -15.23 -1.72 2.12
C ASP A 109 -14.52 -1.77 0.77
N ILE A 110 -13.21 -2.03 0.77
CA ILE A 110 -12.37 -2.06 -0.44
C ILE A 110 -11.17 -2.98 -0.26
N ILE A 111 -10.77 -3.63 -1.34
CA ILE A 111 -9.48 -4.34 -1.45
C ILE A 111 -8.58 -3.57 -2.43
N ILE A 112 -7.46 -3.08 -1.93
CA ILE A 112 -6.39 -2.48 -2.74
C ILE A 112 -5.31 -3.54 -2.95
N SER A 113 -5.02 -3.90 -4.20
CA SER A 113 -4.14 -5.03 -4.49
C SER A 113 -3.07 -4.70 -5.52
N GLY A 114 -1.83 -5.04 -5.19
CA GLY A 114 -0.63 -4.81 -5.99
C GLY A 114 0.45 -5.87 -5.74
N ALA A 115 1.71 -5.53 -5.97
CA ALA A 115 2.83 -6.48 -5.96
C ALA A 115 2.58 -7.69 -6.88
N GLY A 116 2.15 -7.40 -8.09
CA GLY A 116 1.67 -8.28 -9.14
C GLY A 116 0.33 -7.82 -9.71
N LEU A 117 -0.12 -8.43 -10.81
CA LEU A 117 -1.42 -8.12 -11.41
C LEU A 117 -2.54 -8.89 -10.71
N PRO A 118 -3.52 -8.23 -10.08
CA PRO A 118 -4.59 -8.90 -9.33
C PRO A 118 -5.68 -9.47 -10.26
N VAL A 119 -5.29 -10.38 -11.17
CA VAL A 119 -6.17 -10.88 -12.25
C VAL A 119 -7.43 -11.53 -11.70
N SER A 120 -7.32 -12.33 -10.63
CA SER A 120 -8.44 -13.08 -10.07
C SER A 120 -9.18 -12.36 -8.93
N LEU A 121 -8.82 -11.12 -8.61
CA LEU A 121 -9.46 -10.38 -7.53
C LEU A 121 -11.01 -10.30 -7.68
N PRO A 122 -11.60 -9.99 -8.87
CA PRO A 122 -13.04 -9.95 -9.01
C PRO A 122 -13.73 -11.29 -8.74
N GLU A 123 -13.10 -12.41 -9.11
CA GLU A 123 -13.60 -13.76 -8.87
C GLU A 123 -13.67 -14.07 -7.37
N TYR A 124 -12.56 -13.86 -6.66
CA TYR A 124 -12.48 -14.15 -5.23
C TYR A 124 -13.44 -13.30 -4.39
N VAL A 125 -13.65 -12.03 -4.77
CA VAL A 125 -14.62 -11.16 -4.11
C VAL A 125 -16.04 -11.64 -4.37
N ARG A 126 -16.41 -12.00 -5.62
CA ARG A 126 -17.72 -12.56 -5.96
C ARG A 126 -18.02 -13.83 -5.18
N GLU A 127 -17.07 -14.75 -5.14
CA GLU A 127 -17.23 -16.00 -4.39
C GLU A 127 -17.43 -15.75 -2.89
N ALA A 128 -16.66 -14.83 -2.31
CA ALA A 128 -16.76 -14.49 -0.89
C ALA A 128 -18.09 -13.83 -0.53
N GLU A 129 -18.69 -13.06 -1.46
CA GLU A 129 -20.02 -12.45 -1.30
C GLU A 129 -21.20 -13.37 -1.68
N GLY A 130 -20.93 -14.62 -2.09
CA GLY A 130 -21.96 -15.56 -2.54
C GLY A 130 -22.57 -15.20 -3.89
N LYS A 131 -21.84 -14.45 -4.73
CA LYS A 131 -22.29 -13.97 -6.07
C LYS A 131 -21.53 -14.67 -7.20
N ALA A 132 -20.96 -15.84 -6.93
CA ALA A 132 -20.28 -16.66 -7.93
C ALA A 132 -21.21 -17.00 -9.10
N GLY A 133 -20.69 -16.90 -10.33
CA GLY A 133 -21.44 -17.18 -11.55
C GLY A 133 -22.36 -16.06 -12.04
N ASP A 134 -22.51 -14.95 -11.32
CA ASP A 134 -23.25 -13.77 -11.79
C ASP A 134 -22.28 -12.59 -12.10
N PRO A 135 -21.90 -12.41 -13.38
CA PRO A 135 -21.00 -11.32 -13.76
C PRO A 135 -21.65 -9.93 -13.62
N ALA A 136 -22.98 -9.84 -13.62
CA ALA A 136 -23.72 -8.58 -13.48
C ALA A 136 -23.94 -8.19 -12.01
N ALA A 137 -23.68 -9.08 -11.05
CA ALA A 137 -23.89 -8.79 -9.64
C ALA A 137 -23.00 -7.62 -9.18
N ARG A 138 -23.65 -6.62 -8.57
CA ARG A 138 -22.94 -5.51 -7.92
C ARG A 138 -22.24 -6.04 -6.66
N LEU A 139 -20.94 -5.80 -6.59
CA LEU A 139 -20.13 -6.13 -5.41
C LEU A 139 -20.28 -5.04 -4.34
N ASN A 140 -20.30 -5.45 -3.08
CA ASN A 140 -20.27 -4.53 -1.94
C ASN A 140 -18.85 -4.02 -1.70
N THR A 141 -17.89 -4.95 -1.68
CA THR A 141 -16.45 -4.65 -1.54
C THR A 141 -15.92 -4.08 -2.86
N LYS A 142 -15.29 -2.91 -2.81
CA LYS A 142 -14.71 -2.24 -3.99
C LYS A 142 -13.38 -2.87 -4.39
N LEU A 143 -13.10 -2.84 -5.69
CA LEU A 143 -11.91 -3.44 -6.31
C LEU A 143 -10.95 -2.35 -6.78
N ALA A 144 -9.73 -2.33 -6.22
CA ALA A 144 -8.72 -1.33 -6.55
C ALA A 144 -7.36 -1.96 -6.89
N PRO A 145 -6.99 -2.09 -8.17
CA PRO A 145 -5.65 -2.48 -8.56
C PRO A 145 -4.65 -1.34 -8.34
N ILE A 146 -3.42 -1.69 -7.92
CA ILE A 146 -2.26 -0.80 -7.96
C ILE A 146 -1.54 -1.02 -9.28
N VAL A 147 -1.22 0.07 -9.97
CA VAL A 147 -0.53 0.09 -11.25
C VAL A 147 0.59 1.13 -11.25
N SER A 148 1.64 0.91 -12.05
CA SER A 148 2.77 1.85 -12.16
C SER A 148 2.94 2.38 -13.59
N SER A 149 2.13 1.90 -14.55
CA SER A 149 2.23 2.28 -15.95
C SER A 149 0.92 2.12 -16.71
N LEU A 150 0.78 2.85 -17.83
CA LEU A 150 -0.33 2.71 -18.78
C LEU A 150 -0.45 1.26 -19.29
N LYS A 151 0.67 0.59 -19.48
CA LYS A 151 0.70 -0.83 -19.87
C LYS A 151 0.04 -1.71 -18.81
N SER A 152 0.38 -1.54 -17.53
CA SER A 152 -0.17 -2.36 -16.45
C SER A 152 -1.67 -2.16 -16.26
N VAL A 153 -2.16 -0.90 -16.27
CA VAL A 153 -3.60 -0.62 -16.16
C VAL A 153 -4.36 -1.16 -17.38
N SER A 154 -3.82 -1.01 -18.59
CA SER A 154 -4.46 -1.54 -19.79
C SER A 154 -4.58 -3.06 -19.78
N VAL A 155 -3.55 -3.76 -19.32
CA VAL A 155 -3.55 -5.23 -19.22
C VAL A 155 -4.58 -5.70 -18.20
N ILE A 156 -4.59 -5.14 -16.99
CA ILE A 156 -5.49 -5.60 -15.94
C ILE A 156 -6.96 -5.31 -16.28
N CYS A 157 -7.27 -4.13 -16.83
CA CYS A 157 -8.62 -3.78 -17.23
C CYS A 157 -9.13 -4.69 -18.35
N LYS A 158 -8.33 -4.97 -19.38
CA LYS A 158 -8.69 -5.91 -20.46
C LYS A 158 -8.92 -7.33 -19.94
N LEU A 159 -8.11 -7.79 -18.98
CA LEU A 159 -8.27 -9.12 -18.39
C LEU A 159 -9.56 -9.20 -17.56
N TRP A 160 -9.86 -8.17 -16.75
CA TRP A 160 -11.09 -8.13 -15.96
C TRP A 160 -12.34 -8.02 -16.84
N GLU A 161 -12.28 -7.18 -17.89
CA GLU A 161 -13.37 -7.07 -18.89
C GLU A 161 -13.66 -8.42 -19.54
N ARG A 162 -12.62 -9.08 -20.08
CA ARG A 162 -12.77 -10.33 -20.82
C ARG A 162 -13.22 -11.50 -19.94
N LYS A 163 -12.63 -11.64 -18.73
CA LYS A 163 -12.88 -12.78 -17.86
C LYS A 163 -14.12 -12.62 -16.99
N TYR A 164 -14.33 -11.40 -16.49
CA TYR A 164 -15.28 -11.15 -15.42
C TYR A 164 -16.33 -10.10 -15.75
N GLN A 165 -16.30 -9.52 -16.95
CA GLN A 165 -17.22 -8.46 -17.40
C GLN A 165 -17.33 -7.32 -16.38
N THR A 166 -16.20 -6.90 -15.82
CA THR A 166 -16.12 -5.89 -14.78
C THR A 166 -14.95 -4.93 -15.03
N THR A 167 -14.98 -3.81 -14.32
CA THR A 167 -13.93 -2.78 -14.30
C THR A 167 -13.47 -2.54 -12.86
N PRO A 168 -12.30 -1.92 -12.63
CA PRO A 168 -11.96 -1.38 -11.32
C PRO A 168 -13.04 -0.42 -10.78
N ASP A 169 -13.14 -0.30 -9.46
CA ASP A 169 -13.92 0.74 -8.78
C ASP A 169 -13.06 1.96 -8.46
N LEU A 170 -11.74 1.75 -8.31
CA LEU A 170 -10.71 2.74 -8.09
C LEU A 170 -9.43 2.23 -8.76
N VAL A 171 -8.58 3.13 -9.26
CA VAL A 171 -7.21 2.79 -9.69
C VAL A 171 -6.22 3.56 -8.83
N VAL A 172 -5.22 2.87 -8.28
CA VAL A 172 -4.10 3.48 -7.56
C VAL A 172 -2.87 3.48 -8.45
N ILE A 173 -2.33 4.66 -8.78
CA ILE A 173 -1.06 4.82 -9.50
C ILE A 173 0.06 4.90 -8.45
N GLU A 174 0.91 3.89 -8.40
CA GLU A 174 2.09 3.91 -7.55
C GLU A 174 3.31 4.41 -8.32
N GLY A 175 3.81 5.57 -7.91
CA GLY A 175 4.96 6.22 -8.53
C GLY A 175 6.32 5.69 -8.05
N PRO A 176 7.40 6.06 -8.77
CA PRO A 176 8.75 5.56 -8.50
C PRO A 176 9.36 6.07 -7.18
N LEU A 177 8.76 7.09 -6.55
CA LEU A 177 9.16 7.62 -5.24
C LEU A 177 8.45 6.95 -4.06
N ALA A 178 7.63 5.92 -4.31
CA ALA A 178 6.97 5.14 -3.27
C ALA A 178 7.95 4.38 -2.38
N GLY A 179 7.46 3.87 -1.27
CA GLY A 179 8.18 3.03 -0.33
C GLY A 179 7.88 1.55 -0.49
N GLY A 180 8.69 0.70 0.13
CA GLY A 180 8.54 -0.74 0.00
C GLY A 180 8.89 -1.25 -1.38
N HIS A 181 8.19 -2.28 -1.84
CA HIS A 181 8.42 -2.86 -3.16
C HIS A 181 7.91 -1.95 -4.27
N LEU A 182 8.75 -1.70 -5.26
CA LEU A 182 8.46 -0.80 -6.37
C LEU A 182 8.06 -1.57 -7.62
N GLY A 183 7.00 -1.12 -8.30
CA GLY A 183 6.52 -1.68 -9.56
C GLY A 183 7.36 -1.28 -10.79
N PHE A 184 8.63 -0.95 -10.59
CA PHE A 184 9.60 -0.49 -11.58
C PHE A 184 10.79 -1.43 -11.62
N SER A 185 11.45 -1.57 -12.79
CA SER A 185 12.77 -2.17 -12.85
C SER A 185 13.84 -1.20 -12.35
N ARG A 186 15.04 -1.71 -12.05
CA ARG A 186 16.14 -0.86 -11.59
C ARG A 186 16.55 0.15 -12.66
N GLU A 187 16.55 -0.29 -13.93
CA GLU A 187 16.84 0.54 -15.11
C GLU A 187 15.85 1.70 -15.22
N GLN A 188 14.55 1.43 -15.05
CA GLN A 188 13.51 2.48 -15.07
C GLN A 188 13.67 3.48 -13.92
N LEU A 189 14.06 3.03 -12.72
CA LEU A 189 14.34 3.93 -11.60
C LEU A 189 15.53 4.82 -11.88
N THR A 190 16.59 4.28 -12.50
CA THR A 190 17.79 5.04 -12.88
C THR A 190 17.49 6.04 -13.99
N GLU A 191 16.73 5.65 -15.03
CA GLU A 191 16.30 6.55 -16.11
C GLU A 191 15.48 7.74 -15.62
N LEU A 192 14.68 7.55 -14.56
CA LEU A 192 13.91 8.60 -13.91
C LEU A 192 14.69 9.35 -12.82
N GLU A 193 15.93 8.97 -12.56
CA GLU A 193 16.71 9.44 -11.41
C GLU A 193 15.97 9.34 -10.06
N ALA A 194 15.16 8.29 -9.94
CA ALA A 194 14.36 7.99 -8.74
C ALA A 194 15.10 7.10 -7.73
N ASP A 195 16.28 6.59 -8.07
CA ASP A 195 17.12 5.72 -7.24
C ASP A 195 18.29 6.47 -6.56
N THR A 196 18.38 7.77 -6.76
CA THR A 196 19.38 8.63 -6.11
C THR A 196 18.98 8.97 -4.68
N THR A 197 19.94 9.39 -3.87
CA THR A 197 19.68 9.92 -2.52
C THR A 197 19.13 11.35 -2.55
N ASP A 198 19.27 12.06 -3.67
CA ASP A 198 18.80 13.44 -3.87
C ASP A 198 17.59 13.52 -4.83
N THR A 199 16.61 12.64 -4.64
CA THR A 199 15.41 12.60 -5.47
C THR A 199 14.61 13.90 -5.49
N ALA A 200 14.78 14.75 -4.47
CA ALA A 200 14.13 16.06 -4.41
C ALA A 200 14.54 16.98 -5.57
N HIS A 201 15.78 16.87 -6.06
CA HIS A 201 16.32 17.70 -7.14
C HIS A 201 16.55 16.93 -8.45
N SER A 202 16.88 15.64 -8.36
CA SER A 202 17.26 14.86 -9.55
C SER A 202 16.10 14.17 -10.26
N PHE A 203 15.02 13.85 -9.55
CA PHE A 203 13.91 13.08 -10.10
C PHE A 203 13.26 13.77 -11.30
N HIS A 204 13.15 13.04 -12.41
CA HIS A 204 12.53 13.50 -13.65
C HIS A 204 10.99 13.55 -13.54
N LYS A 205 10.50 14.48 -12.71
CA LYS A 205 9.08 14.62 -12.34
C LYS A 205 8.17 14.78 -13.55
N GLU A 206 8.51 15.67 -14.47
CA GLU A 206 7.70 15.95 -15.66
C GLU A 206 7.56 14.72 -16.56
N ALA A 207 8.61 13.91 -16.69
CA ALA A 207 8.56 12.67 -17.47
C ALA A 207 7.55 11.68 -16.90
N TYR A 208 7.52 11.55 -15.56
CA TYR A 208 6.56 10.65 -14.91
C TYR A 208 5.14 11.22 -14.88
N GLU A 209 4.95 12.54 -14.82
CA GLU A 209 3.64 13.18 -14.89
C GLU A 209 2.93 12.92 -16.23
N VAL A 210 3.66 12.74 -17.31
CA VAL A 210 3.10 12.31 -18.61
C VAL A 210 2.47 10.92 -18.50
N GLU A 211 3.13 10.00 -17.79
CA GLU A 211 2.60 8.64 -17.56
C GLU A 211 1.33 8.70 -16.67
N ILE A 212 1.34 9.50 -15.59
CA ILE A 212 0.17 9.69 -14.73
C ILE A 212 -1.02 10.19 -15.54
N ARG A 213 -0.87 11.24 -16.36
CA ARG A 213 -1.94 11.77 -17.23
C ARG A 213 -2.44 10.71 -18.21
N SER A 214 -1.55 9.94 -18.79
CA SER A 214 -1.90 8.88 -19.75
C SER A 214 -2.74 7.78 -19.09
N ILE A 215 -2.45 7.42 -17.84
CA ILE A 215 -3.24 6.46 -17.05
C ILE A 215 -4.62 7.05 -16.71
N ILE A 216 -4.66 8.30 -16.24
CA ILE A 216 -5.92 9.00 -15.90
C ILE A 216 -6.84 9.05 -17.14
N ASP A 217 -6.32 9.48 -18.28
CA ASP A 217 -7.08 9.56 -19.53
C ASP A 217 -7.59 8.18 -19.99
N PHE A 218 -6.77 7.14 -19.84
CA PHE A 218 -7.19 5.77 -20.14
C PHE A 218 -8.34 5.32 -19.24
N VAL A 219 -8.23 5.55 -17.92
CA VAL A 219 -9.25 5.13 -16.94
C VAL A 219 -10.54 5.92 -17.13
N LYS A 220 -10.46 7.22 -17.44
CA LYS A 220 -11.61 8.06 -17.75
C LYS A 220 -12.37 7.53 -18.98
N LYS A 221 -11.68 7.24 -20.09
CA LYS A 221 -12.28 6.65 -21.30
C LYS A 221 -12.91 5.28 -21.01
N LEU A 222 -12.28 4.47 -20.15
CA LEU A 222 -12.86 3.21 -19.71
C LEU A 222 -14.16 3.44 -18.94
N GLY A 223 -14.17 4.41 -18.01
CA GLY A 223 -15.37 4.77 -17.25
C GLY A 223 -16.51 5.25 -18.15
N GLU A 224 -16.23 6.11 -19.13
CA GLU A 224 -17.19 6.58 -20.14
C GLU A 224 -17.79 5.40 -20.93
N LYS A 225 -16.97 4.44 -21.35
CA LYS A 225 -17.41 3.22 -22.05
C LYS A 225 -18.42 2.41 -21.24
N TYR A 226 -18.27 2.37 -19.91
CA TYR A 226 -19.12 1.58 -19.02
C TYR A 226 -20.20 2.39 -18.28
N GLY A 227 -20.31 3.69 -18.55
CA GLY A 227 -21.22 4.59 -17.84
C GLY A 227 -20.96 4.66 -16.33
N LYS A 228 -19.69 4.52 -15.92
CA LYS A 228 -19.25 4.43 -14.53
C LYS A 228 -18.10 5.41 -14.29
N MET A 229 -18.19 6.20 -13.23
CA MET A 229 -17.02 6.95 -12.77
C MET A 229 -16.03 6.00 -12.08
N ILE A 230 -14.78 5.98 -12.55
CA ILE A 230 -13.67 5.22 -11.95
C ILE A 230 -12.65 6.25 -11.51
N PRO A 231 -12.59 6.60 -10.22
CA PRO A 231 -11.61 7.55 -9.72
C PRO A 231 -10.20 6.99 -9.78
N VAL A 232 -9.23 7.90 -9.87
CA VAL A 232 -7.81 7.59 -9.88
C VAL A 232 -7.12 8.33 -8.74
N VAL A 233 -6.34 7.63 -7.93
CA VAL A 233 -5.50 8.23 -6.90
C VAL A 233 -4.02 7.98 -7.21
N VAL A 234 -3.17 8.94 -6.86
CA VAL A 234 -1.72 8.85 -7.06
C VAL A 234 -1.03 8.60 -5.72
N ALA A 235 -0.02 7.74 -5.74
CA ALA A 235 0.82 7.40 -4.59
C ALA A 235 2.31 7.54 -4.92
N GLY A 236 3.13 7.76 -3.89
CA GLY A 236 4.58 7.84 -3.99
C GLY A 236 5.12 9.26 -4.08
N GLY A 237 5.97 9.62 -3.10
CA GLY A 237 6.60 10.93 -3.03
C GLY A 237 5.74 12.06 -2.45
N ILE A 238 4.50 11.78 -2.07
CA ILE A 238 3.56 12.79 -1.52
C ILE A 238 3.83 12.94 -0.03
N TYR A 239 4.10 14.18 0.40
CA TYR A 239 4.45 14.49 1.78
C TYR A 239 3.75 15.75 2.32
N THR A 240 3.51 16.77 1.50
CA THR A 240 2.91 18.06 1.86
C THR A 240 1.58 18.31 1.15
N HIS A 241 0.89 19.36 1.57
CA HIS A 241 -0.32 19.86 0.90
C HIS A 241 -0.07 20.21 -0.58
N GLU A 242 1.07 20.84 -0.90
CA GLU A 242 1.44 21.19 -2.27
C GLU A 242 1.60 19.96 -3.13
N ASP A 243 2.16 18.87 -2.57
CA ASP A 243 2.26 17.59 -3.28
C ASP A 243 0.86 17.04 -3.60
N VAL A 244 -0.08 17.15 -2.66
CA VAL A 244 -1.49 16.74 -2.89
C VAL A 244 -2.11 17.57 -3.98
N LEU A 245 -2.04 18.92 -3.89
CA LEU A 245 -2.58 19.83 -4.90
C LEU A 245 -2.02 19.53 -6.28
N ARG A 246 -0.73 19.25 -6.38
CA ARG A 246 -0.09 18.90 -7.65
C ARG A 246 -0.71 17.66 -8.29
N GLN A 247 -1.02 16.61 -7.51
CA GLN A 247 -1.67 15.43 -8.07
C GLN A 247 -3.11 15.72 -8.54
N LEU A 248 -3.85 16.53 -7.79
CA LEU A 248 -5.19 16.97 -8.21
C LEU A 248 -5.15 17.80 -9.50
N GLU A 249 -4.16 18.68 -9.68
CA GLU A 249 -3.92 19.44 -10.93
C GLU A 249 -3.61 18.53 -12.13
N LEU A 250 -2.96 17.38 -11.90
CA LEU A 250 -2.73 16.37 -12.93
C LEU A 250 -4.03 15.66 -13.36
N GLY A 251 -5.10 15.80 -12.59
CA GLY A 251 -6.41 15.21 -12.83
C GLY A 251 -6.73 14.00 -11.95
N ALA A 252 -5.92 13.72 -10.92
CA ALA A 252 -6.25 12.71 -9.92
C ALA A 252 -7.44 13.14 -9.07
N ASP A 253 -8.22 12.16 -8.58
CA ASP A 253 -9.37 12.36 -7.71
C ASP A 253 -8.99 12.37 -6.22
N GLY A 254 -7.75 11.99 -5.90
CA GLY A 254 -7.21 11.96 -4.55
C GLY A 254 -5.78 11.41 -4.54
N VAL A 255 -5.28 11.15 -3.34
CA VAL A 255 -3.91 10.64 -3.13
C VAL A 255 -3.88 9.44 -2.18
N GLN A 256 -2.84 8.58 -2.33
CA GLN A 256 -2.50 7.58 -1.34
C GLN A 256 -1.16 7.92 -0.70
N VAL A 257 -1.13 8.04 0.62
CA VAL A 257 0.03 8.44 1.41
C VAL A 257 0.33 7.36 2.46
N ALA A 258 1.59 6.96 2.59
CA ALA A 258 2.01 5.95 3.56
C ALA A 258 3.03 6.50 4.56
N THR A 259 4.19 6.89 4.07
CA THR A 259 5.36 7.31 4.86
C THR A 259 5.03 8.37 5.92
N ARG A 260 4.22 9.35 5.56
CA ARG A 260 3.81 10.46 6.45
C ARG A 260 3.03 9.98 7.69
N PHE A 261 2.31 8.85 7.56
CA PHE A 261 1.55 8.26 8.66
C PHE A 261 2.37 7.34 9.57
N VAL A 262 3.60 6.99 9.21
CA VAL A 262 4.45 6.12 10.05
C VAL A 262 4.81 6.81 11.37
N THR A 263 5.11 8.10 11.34
CA THR A 263 5.45 8.90 12.52
C THR A 263 4.22 9.55 13.16
N THR A 264 3.13 8.77 13.28
CA THR A 264 1.95 9.22 14.02
C THR A 264 1.77 8.42 15.31
N GLU A 265 1.10 9.03 16.30
CA GLU A 265 0.78 8.38 17.57
C GLU A 265 0.01 7.08 17.34
N GLU A 266 -0.96 7.12 16.40
CA GLU A 266 -1.88 6.02 16.12
C GLU A 266 -1.28 4.93 15.22
N CYS A 267 -0.11 5.14 14.60
CA CYS A 267 0.59 4.11 13.85
C CYS A 267 0.90 2.91 14.74
N ASP A 268 0.59 1.70 14.25
CA ASP A 268 0.73 0.44 15.01
C ASP A 268 2.19 -0.03 15.16
N ALA A 269 3.15 0.66 14.52
CA ALA A 269 4.57 0.41 14.64
C ALA A 269 5.08 0.73 16.06
N PRO A 270 6.10 0.00 16.58
CA PRO A 270 6.74 0.33 17.84
C PRO A 270 7.45 1.69 17.76
N GLU A 271 7.64 2.31 18.93
CA GLU A 271 8.25 3.64 19.03
C GLU A 271 9.64 3.70 18.35
N ASP A 272 10.48 2.69 18.56
CA ASP A 272 11.83 2.63 17.96
C ASP A 272 11.76 2.67 16.40
N TYR A 273 10.74 2.06 15.79
CA TYR A 273 10.51 2.14 14.35
C TYR A 273 10.22 3.57 13.91
N LYS A 274 9.34 4.29 14.62
CA LYS A 274 8.99 5.69 14.34
C LYS A 274 10.21 6.60 14.52
N GLN A 275 10.97 6.37 15.58
CA GLN A 275 12.22 7.12 15.85
C GLN A 275 13.30 6.87 14.77
N ALA A 276 13.35 5.68 14.17
CA ALA A 276 14.26 5.42 13.06
C ALA A 276 13.95 6.28 11.82
N TYR A 277 12.67 6.63 11.59
CA TYR A 277 12.29 7.57 10.52
C TYR A 277 12.72 9.00 10.85
N ILE A 278 12.50 9.45 12.09
CA ILE A 278 12.86 10.81 12.54
C ILE A 278 14.39 11.02 12.52
N GLN A 279 15.15 9.95 12.79
CA GLN A 279 16.61 10.00 12.79
C GLN A 279 17.24 9.78 11.40
N ALA A 280 16.45 9.28 10.43
CA ALA A 280 16.95 9.01 9.09
C ALA A 280 17.31 10.30 8.36
N LYS A 281 18.44 10.27 7.67
CA LYS A 281 18.87 11.34 6.79
C LYS A 281 18.53 10.97 5.34
N GLN A 282 18.59 11.97 4.47
CA GLN A 282 18.32 11.78 3.04
C GLN A 282 19.23 10.71 2.42
N GLU A 283 20.52 10.70 2.77
CA GLU A 283 21.51 9.72 2.32
C GLU A 283 21.26 8.28 2.81
N ASP A 284 20.44 8.11 3.84
CA ASP A 284 20.06 6.78 4.34
C ASP A 284 18.93 6.13 3.54
N ILE A 285 18.23 6.89 2.68
CA ILE A 285 17.13 6.36 1.87
C ILE A 285 17.68 5.74 0.59
N VAL A 286 17.58 4.41 0.48
CA VAL A 286 18.23 3.66 -0.60
C VAL A 286 17.28 2.68 -1.30
N ILE A 287 17.62 2.32 -2.54
CA ILE A 287 16.98 1.21 -3.25
C ILE A 287 17.78 -0.07 -2.99
N THR A 288 17.15 -1.04 -2.36
CA THR A 288 17.72 -2.35 -2.04
C THR A 288 17.10 -3.46 -2.88
N LYS A 289 17.79 -4.60 -2.98
CA LYS A 289 17.26 -5.81 -3.60
C LYS A 289 16.44 -6.59 -2.60
N SER A 290 15.13 -6.68 -2.84
CA SER A 290 14.25 -7.47 -1.99
C SER A 290 14.26 -8.97 -2.35
N PRO A 291 14.08 -9.88 -1.37
CA PRO A 291 13.84 -11.31 -1.60
C PRO A 291 12.62 -11.61 -2.48
N VAL A 292 11.70 -10.68 -2.63
CA VAL A 292 10.50 -10.79 -3.50
C VAL A 292 10.85 -10.68 -4.98
N GLY A 293 12.08 -10.24 -5.31
CA GLY A 293 12.54 -10.08 -6.69
C GLY A 293 12.27 -8.71 -7.31
N MET A 294 11.68 -7.79 -6.53
CA MET A 294 11.45 -6.39 -6.93
C MET A 294 12.45 -5.47 -6.21
N PRO A 295 12.81 -4.32 -6.79
CA PRO A 295 13.50 -3.28 -6.03
C PRO A 295 12.64 -2.82 -4.84
N GLY A 296 13.27 -2.45 -3.74
CA GLY A 296 12.57 -1.92 -2.57
C GLY A 296 13.25 -0.67 -2.04
N ARG A 297 12.48 0.34 -1.63
CA ARG A 297 13.04 1.52 -0.97
C ARG A 297 12.96 1.38 0.53
N ALA A 298 14.09 1.61 1.21
CA ALA A 298 14.23 1.39 2.64
C ALA A 298 15.26 2.34 3.27
N ILE A 299 15.22 2.46 4.59
CA ILE A 299 16.27 3.12 5.38
C ILE A 299 17.47 2.17 5.47
N ARG A 300 18.67 2.63 5.12
CA ARG A 300 19.92 1.88 5.16
C ARG A 300 20.48 1.79 6.59
N ASN A 301 19.89 0.91 7.37
CA ASN A 301 20.29 0.63 8.76
C ASN A 301 21.42 -0.43 8.85
N ALA A 302 21.75 -0.85 10.08
CA ALA A 302 22.76 -1.88 10.34
C ALA A 302 22.42 -3.21 9.68
N PHE A 303 21.14 -3.62 9.67
CA PHE A 303 20.68 -4.85 9.03
C PHE A 303 20.96 -4.84 7.52
N LEU A 304 20.56 -3.78 6.79
CA LEU A 304 20.82 -3.71 5.35
C LEU A 304 22.30 -3.76 5.02
N LYS A 305 23.15 -3.03 5.78
CA LYS A 305 24.62 -3.08 5.62
C LYS A 305 25.15 -4.51 5.79
N GLN A 306 24.62 -5.27 6.74
CA GLN A 306 25.04 -6.67 6.96
C GLN A 306 24.61 -7.59 5.81
N VAL A 307 23.36 -7.51 5.35
CA VAL A 307 22.85 -8.40 4.28
C VAL A 307 23.36 -8.03 2.89
N GLU A 308 23.85 -6.80 2.68
CA GLU A 308 24.59 -6.38 1.50
C GLU A 308 26.00 -7.01 1.48
N ALA A 309 26.64 -7.16 2.64
CA ALA A 309 27.97 -7.74 2.78
C ALA A 309 27.92 -9.27 2.81
N GLU A 310 26.96 -9.86 3.51
CA GLU A 310 26.87 -11.30 3.71
C GLU A 310 25.41 -11.77 3.77
N ARG A 311 25.13 -12.85 3.05
CA ARG A 311 23.83 -13.51 3.04
C ARG A 311 23.46 -14.06 4.41
N LYS A 312 22.23 -13.77 4.89
CA LYS A 312 21.64 -14.35 6.10
C LYS A 312 20.58 -15.41 5.73
N PRO A 313 20.93 -16.68 5.66
CA PRO A 313 19.96 -17.71 5.26
C PRO A 313 18.81 -17.80 6.27
N PRO A 314 17.57 -18.02 5.79
CA PRO A 314 16.40 -18.08 6.66
C PRO A 314 16.48 -19.29 7.60
N LYS A 315 16.29 -19.07 8.90
CA LYS A 315 16.22 -20.12 9.93
C LYS A 315 14.86 -20.81 9.94
N HIS A 316 13.79 -20.08 9.62
CA HIS A 316 12.41 -20.56 9.57
C HIS A 316 11.75 -20.15 8.25
N CYS A 317 10.71 -20.88 7.82
CA CYS A 317 9.93 -20.56 6.62
C CYS A 317 8.46 -20.34 6.98
N TYR A 318 8.00 -19.13 6.83
CA TYR A 318 6.61 -18.72 7.05
C TYR A 318 5.68 -19.03 5.86
N GLN A 319 6.18 -19.61 4.78
CA GLN A 319 5.43 -19.87 3.55
C GLN A 319 4.67 -18.64 3.01
N CYS A 320 5.30 -17.48 3.11
CA CYS A 320 4.66 -16.18 2.90
C CYS A 320 4.48 -15.78 1.43
N LEU A 321 5.36 -16.24 0.54
CA LEU A 321 5.39 -15.87 -0.87
C LEU A 321 5.17 -17.08 -1.77
N GLU A 322 4.45 -16.86 -2.88
CA GLU A 322 4.24 -17.89 -3.90
C GLU A 322 5.57 -18.35 -4.54
N ARG A 323 6.45 -17.39 -4.83
CA ARG A 323 7.74 -17.65 -5.44
C ARG A 323 8.86 -17.17 -4.52
N CYS A 324 9.40 -18.10 -3.72
CA CYS A 324 10.53 -17.85 -2.83
C CYS A 324 11.52 -19.03 -2.91
N ASP A 325 12.70 -18.77 -3.45
CA ASP A 325 13.82 -19.74 -3.43
C ASP A 325 14.68 -19.50 -2.18
N ARG A 326 14.40 -20.26 -1.12
CA ARG A 326 15.11 -20.15 0.17
C ARG A 326 16.62 -20.35 0.05
N ALA A 327 17.08 -21.06 -0.99
CA ALA A 327 18.50 -21.29 -1.22
C ALA A 327 19.21 -20.05 -1.79
N LYS A 328 18.47 -19.13 -2.44
CA LYS A 328 19.04 -18.00 -3.17
C LYS A 328 18.76 -16.64 -2.56
N ILE A 329 17.68 -16.49 -1.77
CA ILE A 329 17.33 -15.19 -1.17
C ILE A 329 18.44 -14.71 -0.22
N PRO A 330 18.70 -13.40 -0.16
CA PRO A 330 19.70 -12.82 0.73
C PRO A 330 19.33 -12.95 2.22
N TYR A 331 18.04 -12.87 2.55
CA TYR A 331 17.47 -13.01 3.90
C TYR A 331 15.97 -13.34 3.81
N CYS A 332 15.36 -13.74 4.93
CA CYS A 332 13.91 -13.94 4.99
C CYS A 332 13.20 -12.59 5.14
N ILE A 333 12.38 -12.20 4.15
CA ILE A 333 11.64 -10.92 4.16
C ILE A 333 10.65 -10.87 5.34
N THR A 334 9.92 -11.94 5.61
CA THR A 334 8.97 -12.01 6.72
C THR A 334 9.67 -11.82 8.05
N ASP A 335 10.78 -12.54 8.28
CA ASP A 335 11.54 -12.43 9.52
C ASP A 335 12.02 -10.99 9.73
N ALA A 336 12.65 -10.38 8.73
CA ALA A 336 13.15 -9.00 8.80
C ALA A 336 12.05 -7.96 9.05
N LEU A 337 10.84 -8.17 8.51
CA LEU A 337 9.70 -7.26 8.73
C LEU A 337 9.02 -7.52 10.08
N VAL A 338 8.98 -8.76 10.56
CA VAL A 338 8.50 -9.07 11.92
C VAL A 338 9.44 -8.48 12.97
N GLN A 339 10.77 -8.60 12.79
CA GLN A 339 11.76 -7.94 13.67
C GLN A 339 11.54 -6.42 13.72
N ALA A 340 11.19 -5.80 12.57
CA ALA A 340 10.84 -4.37 12.53
C ALA A 340 9.60 -4.05 13.38
N ALA A 341 8.55 -4.88 13.25
CA ALA A 341 7.30 -4.73 14.00
C ALA A 341 7.44 -5.03 15.52
N GLU A 342 8.50 -5.75 15.90
CA GLU A 342 8.86 -6.03 17.29
C GLU A 342 9.88 -5.02 17.89
N GLY A 343 10.36 -4.06 17.08
CA GLY A 343 11.32 -3.04 17.53
C GLY A 343 12.80 -3.47 17.49
N HIS A 344 13.13 -4.63 16.94
CA HIS A 344 14.49 -5.15 16.86
C HIS A 344 15.23 -4.61 15.62
N LEU A 345 15.53 -3.31 15.60
CA LEU A 345 15.97 -2.57 14.41
C LEU A 345 17.32 -3.02 13.81
N ASP A 346 18.18 -3.64 14.59
CA ASP A 346 19.46 -4.23 14.16
C ASP A 346 19.29 -5.49 13.29
N GLN A 347 18.09 -6.07 13.29
CA GLN A 347 17.70 -7.24 12.51
C GLN A 347 16.55 -6.95 11.53
N ALA A 348 16.16 -5.69 11.41
CA ALA A 348 14.94 -5.25 10.78
C ALA A 348 15.15 -4.62 9.41
N LEU A 349 14.27 -4.93 8.46
CA LEU A 349 14.11 -4.18 7.23
C LEU A 349 13.09 -3.05 7.46
N LEU A 350 13.51 -1.81 7.25
CA LEU A 350 12.68 -0.62 7.42
C LEU A 350 12.33 -0.05 6.05
N PHE A 351 11.22 -0.48 5.45
CA PHE A 351 10.73 0.09 4.20
C PHE A 351 10.22 1.51 4.40
N CYS A 352 10.51 2.40 3.47
CA CYS A 352 10.08 3.80 3.52
C CYS A 352 9.95 4.41 2.13
N GLY A 353 9.20 5.50 1.96
CA GLY A 353 9.21 6.32 0.75
C GLY A 353 10.41 7.26 0.68
N SER A 354 10.60 7.91 -0.47
CA SER A 354 11.72 8.83 -0.70
C SER A 354 11.80 9.98 0.30
N ASN A 355 10.66 10.42 0.83
CA ASN A 355 10.54 11.55 1.76
C ASN A 355 10.58 11.17 3.26
N ALA A 356 10.96 9.93 3.62
CA ALA A 356 10.96 9.49 5.02
C ALA A 356 11.84 10.36 5.94
N TYR A 357 12.97 10.84 5.43
CA TYR A 357 13.91 11.69 6.15
C TYR A 357 13.35 13.07 6.56
N ARG A 358 12.18 13.45 6.05
CA ARG A 358 11.51 14.73 6.36
C ARG A 358 10.69 14.66 7.66
N ALA A 359 10.58 13.49 8.28
CA ALA A 359 9.90 13.33 9.55
C ALA A 359 10.74 13.96 10.68
N GLU A 360 10.19 14.91 11.41
CA GLU A 360 10.89 15.63 12.46
C GLU A 360 10.38 15.27 13.87
N ARG A 361 9.12 14.85 13.99
CA ARG A 361 8.45 14.54 15.26
C ARG A 361 7.36 13.49 15.06
N ILE A 362 6.88 12.96 16.17
CA ILE A 362 5.60 12.22 16.19
C ILE A 362 4.45 13.23 16.14
N GLU A 363 3.48 12.96 15.29
CA GLU A 363 2.28 13.76 15.09
C GLU A 363 1.03 12.90 15.37
N THR A 364 -0.14 13.50 15.41
CA THR A 364 -1.40 12.77 15.37
C THR A 364 -1.84 12.55 13.92
N VAL A 365 -2.65 11.53 13.67
CA VAL A 365 -3.30 11.34 12.36
C VAL A 365 -4.13 12.57 11.98
N GLN A 366 -4.75 13.26 12.96
CA GLN A 366 -5.51 14.50 12.69
C GLN A 366 -4.61 15.60 12.13
N GLU A 367 -3.43 15.86 12.76
CA GLU A 367 -2.47 16.87 12.30
C GLU A 367 -1.98 16.55 10.87
N VAL A 368 -1.60 15.30 10.62
CA VAL A 368 -1.16 14.86 9.26
C VAL A 368 -2.27 15.06 8.22
N MET A 369 -3.51 14.72 8.57
CA MET A 369 -4.65 14.88 7.64
C MET A 369 -5.02 16.34 7.42
N ASP A 370 -4.86 17.20 8.41
CA ASP A 370 -5.14 18.62 8.30
C ASP A 370 -4.05 19.33 7.48
N ASP A 371 -2.79 18.96 7.67
CA ASP A 371 -1.68 19.40 6.81
C ASP A 371 -1.92 18.98 5.35
N LEU A 372 -2.15 17.70 5.08
CA LEU A 372 -2.34 17.20 3.71
C LEU A 372 -3.54 17.82 2.99
N VAL A 373 -4.64 18.06 3.70
CA VAL A 373 -5.90 18.53 3.09
C VAL A 373 -6.03 20.04 3.09
N PHE A 374 -5.53 20.73 4.10
CA PHE A 374 -5.74 22.17 4.29
C PHE A 374 -4.43 22.98 4.30
N GLY A 375 -3.27 22.35 4.45
CA GLY A 375 -1.97 23.01 4.56
C GLY A 375 -1.78 23.74 5.90
N ILE A 376 -2.33 23.19 7.00
CA ILE A 376 -2.29 23.82 8.34
C ILE A 376 -1.82 22.82 9.40
#